data_86470c3500eb8cc1eacadf62af2e6fca
#
_entry.id   86470c3500eb8cc1eacadf62af2e6fca
#
_cell.length_a   1.000
_cell.length_b   1.000
_cell.length_c   1.000
_cell.angle_alpha   90.00
_cell.angle_beta   90.00
_cell.angle_gamma   90.00
#
_symmetry.space_group_name_H-M   'P 1'
#
loop_
_entity.id
_entity.type
_entity.pdbx_description
1 polymer ?
#
loop_
_entity_poly.entity_id
_entity_poly.type
_entity_poly.pdbx_seq_one_letter_code
_entity_poly.pdbx_strand_id
1 'polypeptide(L)' 'MRISYKKLWMLLLERDIKKASLRHDVGLSAGTWTKLNKGEDVSLSILLRICDYLNCDIGDICEAIRVIKND' A
#
# COMPACT_ATOMS: atom_id res chain seq x y z
N MET A 1 -16.78 -0.30 -4.73
CA MET A 1 -15.52 -0.98 -4.39
C MET A 1 -14.55 0.01 -3.78
N ARG A 2 -13.62 -0.47 -3.00
CA ARG A 2 -12.56 0.35 -2.43
C ARG A 2 -11.22 -0.37 -2.57
N ILE A 3 -10.13 0.37 -2.40
CA ILE A 3 -8.77 -0.19 -2.42
C ILE A 3 -8.44 -0.80 -1.05
N SER A 4 -7.67 -1.88 -1.06
CA SER A 4 -7.10 -2.48 0.15
C SER A 4 -5.60 -2.65 -0.05
N TYR A 5 -4.82 -2.26 0.95
CA TYR A 5 -3.35 -2.42 0.95
C TYR A 5 -2.91 -3.54 1.91
N LYS A 6 -3.82 -4.41 2.29
CA LYS A 6 -3.51 -5.52 3.21
C LYS A 6 -2.37 -6.38 2.68
N LYS A 7 -2.37 -6.63 1.37
CA LYS A 7 -1.30 -7.40 0.72
C LYS A 7 0.07 -6.74 0.89
N LEU A 8 0.12 -5.41 0.83
CA LEU A 8 1.36 -4.66 1.04
C LEU A 8 1.94 -4.95 2.44
N TRP A 9 1.09 -4.84 3.46
CA TRP A 9 1.53 -5.08 4.84
C TRP A 9 1.97 -6.52 5.05
N MET A 10 1.29 -7.48 4.46
CA MET A 10 1.66 -8.89 4.52
C MET A 10 2.99 -9.14 3.82
N LEU A 11 3.21 -8.51 2.66
CA LEU A 11 4.45 -8.66 1.90
C LEU A 11 5.65 -8.09 2.68
N LEU A 12 5.48 -6.94 3.33
CA LEU A 12 6.53 -6.39 4.19
C LEU A 12 6.87 -7.35 5.33
N LEU A 13 5.85 -7.94 5.94
CA LEU A 13 6.03 -8.88 7.03
C LEU A 13 6.79 -10.13 6.55
N GLU A 14 6.41 -10.68 5.40
CA GLU A 14 7.08 -11.84 4.81
C GLU A 14 8.55 -11.57 4.50
N ARG A 15 8.87 -10.34 4.07
CA ARG A 15 10.23 -9.95 3.71
C ARG A 15 11.02 -9.36 4.86
N ASP A 16 10.42 -9.32 6.05
CA ASP A 16 11.03 -8.74 7.24
C ASP A 16 11.44 -7.27 7.04
N ILE A 17 10.59 -6.52 6.35
CA ILE A 17 10.79 -5.08 6.11
C ILE A 17 9.88 -4.30 7.04
N LYS A 18 10.43 -3.37 7.78
CA LYS A 18 9.66 -2.51 8.69
C LYS A 18 8.88 -1.47 7.89
N LYS A 19 7.66 -1.15 8.34
CA LYS A 19 6.83 -0.10 7.72
C LYS A 19 7.56 1.24 7.67
N ALA A 20 8.28 1.59 8.73
CA ALA A 20 9.05 2.83 8.77
C ALA A 20 10.15 2.86 7.70
N SER A 21 10.77 1.73 7.42
CA SER A 21 11.78 1.61 6.36
C SER A 21 11.18 1.85 4.98
N LEU A 22 10.01 1.27 4.71
CA LEU A 22 9.28 1.51 3.46
C LEU A 22 8.99 3.00 3.28
N ARG A 23 8.45 3.65 4.30
CA ARG A 23 8.12 5.06 4.24
C ARG A 23 9.36 5.91 3.94
N HIS A 24 10.44 5.67 4.67
CA HIS A 24 11.69 6.42 4.53
C HIS A 24 12.33 6.20 3.15
N ASP A 25 12.49 4.93 2.76
CA ASP A 25 13.23 4.57 1.54
C ASP A 25 12.50 4.98 0.27
N VAL A 26 11.17 4.89 0.25
CA VAL A 26 10.36 5.34 -0.88
C VAL A 26 10.16 6.86 -0.85
N GLY A 27 10.32 7.48 0.30
CA GLY A 27 10.16 8.93 0.46
C GLY A 27 8.70 9.36 0.48
N LEU A 28 7.86 8.63 1.21
CA LEU A 28 6.43 8.95 1.30
C LEU A 28 6.19 10.10 2.26
N SER A 29 5.40 11.08 1.81
CA SER A 29 4.99 12.20 2.65
C SER A 29 4.07 11.74 3.78
N ALA A 30 3.94 12.57 4.83
CA ALA A 30 3.06 12.27 5.95
C ALA A 30 1.61 12.06 5.50
N GLY A 31 1.12 12.90 4.58
CA GLY A 31 -0.24 12.78 4.05
C GLY A 31 -0.47 11.49 3.29
N THR A 32 0.45 11.15 2.39
CA THR A 32 0.39 9.89 1.63
C THR A 32 0.47 8.68 2.56
N TRP A 33 1.37 8.72 3.52
CA TRP A 33 1.54 7.64 4.50
C TRP A 33 0.27 7.42 5.31
N THR A 34 -0.37 8.51 5.74
CA THR A 34 -1.64 8.44 6.47
C THR A 34 -2.74 7.79 5.63
N LYS A 35 -2.87 8.20 4.36
CA LYS A 35 -3.86 7.61 3.44
C LYS A 35 -3.61 6.12 3.23
N LEU A 36 -2.36 5.74 3.04
CA LEU A 36 -1.98 4.36 2.83
C LEU A 36 -2.35 3.49 4.03
N ASN A 37 -2.10 3.98 5.25
CA ASN A 37 -2.43 3.27 6.48
C ASN A 37 -3.93 3.20 6.75
N LYS A 38 -4.71 4.15 6.26
CA LYS A 38 -6.17 4.16 6.41
C LYS A 38 -6.89 3.39 5.31
N GLY A 39 -6.19 2.91 4.30
CA GLY A 39 -6.81 2.26 3.15
C GLY A 39 -7.50 3.23 2.22
N GLU A 40 -7.06 4.48 2.18
CA GLU A 40 -7.59 5.50 1.27
C GLU A 40 -6.82 5.51 -0.05
N ASP A 41 -7.39 6.13 -1.07
CA ASP A 41 -6.79 6.18 -2.39
C ASP A 41 -5.49 6.99 -2.37
N VAL A 42 -4.45 6.41 -2.95
CA VAL A 42 -3.20 7.12 -3.24
C VAL A 42 -2.96 7.06 -4.74
N SER A 43 -2.10 7.94 -5.25
CA SER A 43 -1.84 7.99 -6.68
C SER A 43 -1.19 6.70 -7.18
N LEU A 44 -1.49 6.34 -8.43
CA LEU A 44 -0.88 5.19 -9.08
C LEU A 44 0.65 5.33 -9.12
N SER A 45 1.16 6.55 -9.32
CA SER A 45 2.60 6.78 -9.35
C SER A 45 3.27 6.43 -8.02
N ILE A 46 2.60 6.68 -6.89
CA ILE A 46 3.10 6.28 -5.57
C ILE A 46 3.13 4.75 -5.45
N LEU A 47 2.07 4.08 -5.90
CA LEU A 47 2.02 2.61 -5.87
C LEU A 47 3.11 2.00 -6.73
N LEU A 48 3.39 2.58 -7.89
CA LEU A 48 4.47 2.11 -8.77
C LEU A 48 5.85 2.29 -8.13
N ARG A 49 6.05 3.38 -7.38
CA ARG A 49 7.32 3.58 -6.64
C ARG A 49 7.49 2.52 -5.56
N ILE A 50 6.42 2.16 -4.87
CA ILE A 50 6.45 1.09 -3.89
C ILE A 50 6.76 -0.25 -4.55
N CYS A 51 6.14 -0.53 -5.70
CA CYS A 51 6.42 -1.73 -6.48
C CYS A 51 7.88 -1.81 -6.92
N ASP A 52 8.44 -0.68 -7.35
CA ASP A 52 9.83 -0.61 -7.75
C ASP A 52 10.77 -0.93 -6.58
N TYR A 53 10.48 -0.35 -5.42
CA TYR A 53 11.25 -0.60 -4.19
C TYR A 53 11.20 -2.07 -3.77
N LEU A 54 10.02 -2.69 -3.85
CA LEU A 54 9.79 -4.08 -3.45
C LEU A 54 10.04 -5.08 -4.57
N ASN A 55 10.30 -4.60 -5.79
CA ASN A 55 10.46 -5.44 -6.98
C ASN A 55 9.29 -6.42 -7.16
N CYS A 56 8.09 -5.87 -7.21
CA CYS A 56 6.85 -6.65 -7.32
C CYS A 56 5.86 -5.95 -8.24
N ASP A 57 4.74 -6.60 -8.51
CA ASP A 57 3.66 -6.05 -9.33
C ASP A 57 2.61 -5.39 -8.45
N ILE A 58 1.79 -4.55 -9.06
CA ILE A 58 0.76 -3.79 -8.35
C ILE A 58 -0.25 -4.71 -7.63
N GLY A 59 -0.59 -5.83 -8.24
CA GLY A 59 -1.48 -6.84 -7.63
C GLY A 59 -0.89 -7.53 -6.41
N ASP A 60 0.42 -7.37 -6.17
CA ASP A 60 1.09 -7.93 -4.99
C ASP A 60 0.96 -7.04 -3.76
N ILE A 61 0.58 -5.77 -3.94
CA ILE A 61 0.51 -4.79 -2.85
C ILE A 61 -0.89 -4.25 -2.59
N CYS A 62 -1.81 -4.40 -3.54
CA CYS A 62 -3.16 -3.88 -3.36
C CYS A 62 -4.17 -4.69 -4.16
N GLU A 63 -5.43 -4.51 -3.81
CA GLU A 63 -6.53 -5.14 -4.52
C GLU A 63 -7.80 -4.30 -4.35
N ALA A 64 -8.72 -4.46 -5.27
CA ALA A 64 -10.05 -3.86 -5.15
C ALA A 64 -10.93 -4.82 -4.33
N ILE A 65 -11.57 -4.32 -3.30
CA ILE A 65 -12.50 -5.11 -2.51
C ILE A 65 -13.90 -4.52 -2.62
N ARG A 66 -14.88 -5.39 -2.57
CA ARG A 66 -16.28 -4.97 -2.65
C ARG A 66 -16.76 -4.54 -1.28
N VAL A 67 -17.33 -3.34 -1.22
CA VAL A 67 -17.97 -2.83 -0.01
C VAL A 67 -19.41 -3.33 0.00
N ILE A 68 -19.78 -4.08 1.02
CA ILE A 68 -21.15 -4.52 1.22
C ILE A 68 -21.85 -3.48 2.08
N LYS A 69 -22.86 -2.83 1.49
CA LYS A 69 -23.73 -1.93 2.27
C LYS A 69 -24.90 -2.73 2.81
N ASN A 70 -25.00 -2.76 4.11
CA ASN A 70 -26.19 -3.27 4.78
C ASN A 70 -27.13 -2.08 5.01
N ASP A 71 -28.22 -2.07 4.29
CA ASP A 71 -29.26 -1.09 4.52
C ASP A 71 -30.10 -1.49 5.72
#